data_ead59ff8b7694b2b06f66133e6b37394
#
_entry.id   ead59ff8b7694b2b06f66133e6b37394
#
_cell.length_a   1.000
_cell.length_b   1.000
_cell.length_c   1.000
_cell.angle_alpha   90.00
_cell.angle_beta   90.00
_cell.angle_gamma   90.00
#
_symmetry.space_group_name_H-M   'P 1'
#
loop_
_entity.id
_entity.type
_entity.pdbx_description
1 polymer ?
#
loop_
_entity_poly.entity_id
_entity_poly.type
_entity_poly.pdbx_seq_one_letter_code
_entity_poly.pdbx_strand_id
1 'polypeptide(L)'
;MARQNAINNSDSPAIGIAASDETTDLTTGTAKATFRMPYALTLTAVRATVTTAPTGSVLTVDINESGTTVLSTKITIDATEKTSVTAATPPVISDTDLANDAEITIDIDTIGSTIAGTGLKIWLIGVKA
;
A
#
# COMPACT_ATOMS: atom_id res chain seq x y z
N MET A 1 -26.43 10.48 -22.72
CA MET A 1 -25.90 10.28 -22.03
C MET A 1 -25.74 9.97 -21.27
N ALA A 2 -25.77 9.65 -21.23
CA ALA A 2 -25.35 9.39 -20.41
C ALA A 2 -24.77 9.20 -19.85
N ARG A 3 -24.68 9.40 -20.00
CA ARG A 3 -23.89 9.27 -19.33
C ARG A 3 -23.83 8.94 -18.36
N GLN A 4 -23.94 8.60 -18.41
CA GLN A 4 -23.69 8.41 -17.50
C GLN A 4 -23.54 8.25 -16.62
N ASN A 5 -23.97 8.05 -16.68
CA ASN A 5 -23.75 7.98 -15.70
C ASN A 5 -23.36 7.67 -14.91
N ALA A 6 -24.04 7.94 -15.51
CA ALA A 6 -23.76 7.63 -14.50
C ALA A 6 -22.71 7.17 -13.59
N ILE A 7 -22.50 5.98 -13.53
CA ILE A 7 -21.36 5.59 -12.73
C ILE A 7 -20.10 5.97 -13.47
N ASN A 8 -19.26 6.66 -12.77
CA ASN A 8 -18.03 7.15 -13.35
C ASN A 8 -16.85 6.63 -12.55
N ASN A 9 -16.00 5.80 -13.14
CA ASN A 9 -14.84 5.22 -12.48
C ASN A 9 -13.82 6.27 -12.05
N SER A 10 -13.88 7.48 -12.58
CA SER A 10 -12.99 8.56 -12.13
C SER A 10 -13.23 8.96 -10.67
N ASP A 11 -14.38 8.60 -10.09
CA ASP A 11 -14.67 8.87 -8.68
C ASP A 11 -14.10 7.80 -7.74
N SER A 12 -13.62 6.70 -8.29
CA SER A 12 -13.06 5.58 -7.52
C SER A 12 -11.63 5.27 -7.98
N PRO A 13 -10.71 6.21 -7.83
CA PRO A 13 -9.35 6.04 -8.31
C PRO A 13 -8.55 5.06 -7.47
N ALA A 14 -7.49 4.54 -8.08
CA ALA A 14 -6.46 3.82 -7.37
C ALA A 14 -5.12 4.51 -7.66
N ILE A 15 -4.30 4.68 -6.63
CA ILE A 15 -2.96 5.27 -6.74
C ILE A 15 -1.96 4.17 -6.46
N GLY A 16 -1.09 3.88 -7.42
CA GLY A 16 -0.02 2.90 -7.26
C GLY A 16 1.32 3.59 -7.11
N ILE A 17 2.08 3.17 -6.10
CA ILE A 17 3.39 3.76 -5.77
C ILE A 17 4.42 2.64 -5.69
N ALA A 18 5.52 2.78 -6.43
CA ALA A 18 6.67 1.91 -6.26
C ALA A 18 7.41 2.31 -4.99
N ALA A 19 7.59 1.36 -4.08
CA ALA A 19 8.30 1.59 -2.82
C ALA A 19 9.74 1.05 -2.87
N SER A 20 10.13 0.45 -4.00
CA SER A 20 11.49 -0.03 -4.24
C SER A 20 11.71 -0.15 -5.75
N ASP A 21 12.96 -0.39 -6.16
CA ASP A 21 13.22 -0.87 -7.51
C ASP A 21 12.79 -2.35 -7.63
N GLU A 22 12.95 -2.94 -8.83
CA GLU A 22 12.44 -4.28 -9.13
C GLU A 22 13.37 -5.41 -8.74
N THR A 23 14.64 -5.15 -8.50
CA THR A 23 15.66 -6.20 -8.43
C THR A 23 16.46 -6.21 -7.15
N THR A 24 16.51 -5.13 -6.41
CA THR A 24 17.27 -5.03 -5.16
C THR A 24 16.46 -5.62 -4.02
N ASP A 25 17.10 -6.43 -3.18
CA ASP A 25 16.46 -6.98 -1.99
C ASP A 25 15.88 -5.87 -1.13
N LEU A 26 14.65 -6.05 -0.66
CA LEU A 26 14.02 -5.13 0.25
C LEU A 26 14.77 -5.06 1.58
N THR A 27 14.76 -3.90 2.19
CA THR A 27 15.30 -3.68 3.52
C THR A 27 14.25 -3.01 4.39
N THR A 28 14.29 -3.25 5.69
CA THR A 28 13.39 -2.57 6.63
C THR A 28 13.78 -1.10 6.76
N GLY A 29 12.80 -0.28 7.07
CA GLY A 29 13.04 1.14 7.32
C GLY A 29 11.76 1.95 7.24
N THR A 30 11.86 3.19 7.69
CA THR A 30 10.78 4.16 7.62
C THR A 30 10.93 5.01 6.36
N ALA A 31 9.79 5.50 5.85
CA ALA A 31 9.76 6.40 4.68
C ALA A 31 10.58 5.86 3.51
N LYS A 32 10.39 4.59 3.19
CA LYS A 32 11.03 3.96 2.03
C LYS A 32 10.52 4.58 0.72
N ALA A 33 9.32 5.14 0.75
CA ALA A 33 8.78 5.99 -0.29
C ALA A 33 8.03 7.14 0.38
N THR A 34 8.10 8.32 -0.21
CA THR A 34 7.41 9.51 0.26
C THR A 34 6.78 10.20 -0.92
N PHE A 35 5.50 10.55 -0.81
CA PHE A 35 4.82 11.32 -1.83
C PHE A 35 3.69 12.12 -1.21
N ARG A 36 3.06 12.99 -2.00
CA ARG A 36 1.93 13.77 -1.54
C ARG A 36 0.67 13.38 -2.29
N MET A 37 -0.45 13.40 -1.58
CA MET A 37 -1.73 13.07 -2.19
C MET A 37 -2.09 14.11 -3.26
N PRO A 38 -2.42 13.66 -4.49
CA PRO A 38 -2.80 14.61 -5.56
C PRO A 38 -4.19 15.20 -5.35
N TYR A 39 -5.00 14.61 -4.46
CA TYR A 39 -6.33 15.07 -4.08
C TYR A 39 -6.74 14.36 -2.79
N ALA A 40 -7.80 14.85 -2.14
CA ALA A 40 -8.35 14.16 -0.98
C ALA A 40 -9.00 12.84 -1.41
N LEU A 41 -8.77 11.78 -0.64
CA LEU A 41 -9.25 10.44 -0.94
C LEU A 41 -9.82 9.80 0.32
N THR A 42 -10.99 9.16 0.18
CA THR A 42 -11.52 8.27 1.20
C THR A 42 -11.08 6.84 0.88
N LEU A 43 -10.19 6.29 1.68
CA LEU A 43 -9.66 4.93 1.47
C LEU A 43 -10.76 3.89 1.68
N THR A 44 -10.87 2.94 0.77
CA THR A 44 -11.73 1.77 0.90
C THR A 44 -10.93 0.48 0.98
N ALA A 45 -9.72 0.48 0.43
CA ALA A 45 -8.83 -0.68 0.47
C ALA A 45 -7.38 -0.25 0.26
N VAL A 46 -6.46 -1.07 0.74
CA VAL A 46 -5.03 -0.94 0.48
C VAL A 46 -4.49 -2.29 0.05
N ARG A 47 -3.48 -2.28 -0.81
CA ARG A 47 -2.82 -3.50 -1.28
C ARG A 47 -1.33 -3.31 -1.38
N ALA A 48 -0.61 -4.41 -1.28
CA ALA A 48 0.81 -4.46 -1.59
C ALA A 48 1.09 -5.64 -2.50
N THR A 49 2.01 -5.47 -3.43
CA THR A 49 2.47 -6.52 -4.34
C THR A 49 3.98 -6.48 -4.42
N VAL A 50 4.59 -7.63 -4.73
CA VAL A 50 6.04 -7.74 -4.95
C VAL A 50 6.31 -8.48 -6.23
N THR A 51 7.46 -8.24 -6.83
CA THR A 51 7.94 -8.97 -8.00
C THR A 51 8.52 -10.32 -7.60
N THR A 52 9.33 -10.35 -6.54
CA THR A 52 9.85 -11.58 -5.95
C THR A 52 9.23 -11.76 -4.56
N ALA A 53 8.67 -12.94 -4.32
CA ALA A 53 8.01 -13.24 -3.05
C ALA A 53 9.02 -13.29 -1.89
N PRO A 54 8.63 -12.80 -0.70
CA PRO A 54 9.43 -13.07 0.50
C PRO A 54 9.37 -14.55 0.83
N THR A 55 10.39 -15.08 1.49
CA THR A 55 10.37 -16.44 2.04
C THR A 55 10.93 -16.45 3.45
N GLY A 56 10.52 -17.44 4.24
CA GLY A 56 10.97 -17.60 5.63
C GLY A 56 10.14 -16.82 6.64
N SER A 57 9.61 -15.67 6.27
CA SER A 57 8.73 -14.87 7.12
C SER A 57 7.91 -13.91 6.26
N VAL A 58 6.92 -13.26 6.87
CA VAL A 58 6.03 -12.33 6.17
C VAL A 58 6.73 -10.99 5.92
N LEU A 59 6.34 -10.33 4.83
CA LEU A 59 6.66 -8.93 4.56
C LEU A 59 5.54 -8.08 5.16
N THR A 60 5.88 -7.08 5.96
CA THR A 60 4.91 -6.19 6.60
C THR A 60 5.18 -4.75 6.18
N VAL A 61 4.13 -4.07 5.75
CA VAL A 61 4.20 -2.70 5.23
C VAL A 61 3.20 -1.82 5.97
N ASP A 62 3.61 -0.61 6.31
CA ASP A 62 2.76 0.40 6.91
C ASP A 62 2.63 1.62 6.01
N ILE A 63 1.48 2.28 6.11
CA ILE A 63 1.19 3.53 5.39
C ILE A 63 0.92 4.60 6.42
N ASN A 64 1.62 5.73 6.32
CA ASN A 64 1.44 6.84 7.24
C ASN A 64 0.97 8.08 6.49
N GLU A 65 0.08 8.83 7.12
CA GLU A 65 -0.30 10.17 6.69
C GLU A 65 0.23 11.17 7.71
N SER A 66 1.08 12.09 7.26
CA SER A 66 1.69 13.11 8.12
C SER A 66 2.32 12.49 9.38
N GLY A 67 2.96 11.33 9.21
CA GLY A 67 3.69 10.65 10.27
C GLY A 67 2.86 9.72 11.14
N THR A 68 1.55 9.62 10.92
CA THR A 68 0.67 8.75 11.71
C THR A 68 0.12 7.63 10.82
N THR A 69 0.20 6.39 11.31
CA THR A 69 -0.31 5.25 10.54
C THR A 69 -1.82 5.37 10.28
N VAL A 70 -2.23 5.01 9.08
CA VAL A 70 -3.65 4.92 8.73
C VAL A 70 -4.21 3.51 8.91
N LEU A 71 -3.38 2.59 9.38
CA LEU A 71 -3.74 1.17 9.53
C LEU A 71 -3.66 0.75 10.99
N SER A 72 -4.73 0.12 11.50
CA SER A 72 -4.70 -0.55 12.80
C SER A 72 -4.14 -1.97 12.67
N THR A 73 -4.27 -2.59 11.49
CA THR A 73 -3.59 -3.83 11.12
C THR A 73 -2.85 -3.55 9.82
N LYS A 74 -1.54 -3.75 9.82
CA LYS A 74 -0.67 -3.42 8.69
C LYS A 74 -0.86 -4.40 7.54
N ILE A 75 -0.40 -3.99 6.36
CA ILE A 75 -0.47 -4.84 5.17
C ILE A 75 0.59 -5.93 5.29
N THR A 76 0.21 -7.19 5.04
CA THR A 76 1.17 -8.29 5.01
C THR A 76 1.12 -9.01 3.67
N ILE A 77 2.28 -9.48 3.22
CA ILE A 77 2.42 -10.45 2.13
C ILE A 77 3.04 -11.69 2.76
N ASP A 78 2.32 -12.80 2.73
CA ASP A 78 2.78 -14.03 3.36
C ASP A 78 3.96 -14.62 2.60
N ALA A 79 4.75 -15.41 3.30
CA ALA A 79 5.89 -16.10 2.70
C ALA A 79 5.43 -16.90 1.48
N THR A 80 6.20 -16.84 0.41
CA THR A 80 5.97 -17.49 -0.90
C THR A 80 4.87 -16.85 -1.74
N GLU A 81 4.22 -15.78 -1.27
CA GLU A 81 3.19 -15.07 -2.01
C GLU A 81 3.68 -13.75 -2.56
N LYS A 82 2.99 -13.22 -3.58
CA LYS A 82 3.38 -11.97 -4.25
C LYS A 82 2.36 -10.87 -4.06
N THR A 83 1.34 -11.10 -3.26
CA THR A 83 0.23 -10.16 -3.09
C THR A 83 -0.31 -10.21 -1.67
N SER A 84 -0.78 -9.07 -1.19
CA SER A 84 -1.47 -8.98 0.09
C SER A 84 -2.92 -9.47 0.03
N VAL A 85 -3.47 -9.67 -1.18
CA VAL A 85 -4.87 -10.06 -1.35
C VAL A 85 -5.15 -11.42 -0.70
N THR A 86 -4.16 -12.32 -0.70
CA THR A 86 -4.29 -13.67 -0.15
C THR A 86 -3.72 -13.79 1.26
N ALA A 87 -3.37 -12.68 1.90
CA ALA A 87 -2.78 -12.70 3.24
C ALA A 87 -3.74 -13.33 4.27
N ALA A 88 -3.17 -14.11 5.17
CA ALA A 88 -3.94 -14.72 6.25
C ALA A 88 -4.53 -13.66 7.20
N THR A 89 -3.84 -12.53 7.34
CA THR A 89 -4.29 -11.42 8.17
C THR A 89 -4.50 -10.20 7.27
N PRO A 90 -5.75 -9.91 6.87
CA PRO A 90 -6.03 -8.75 6.02
C PRO A 90 -5.73 -7.43 6.75
N PRO A 91 -5.32 -6.39 6.02
CA PRO A 91 -5.12 -5.07 6.64
C PRO A 91 -6.45 -4.48 7.11
N VAL A 92 -6.37 -3.63 8.13
CA VAL A 92 -7.54 -2.89 8.63
C VAL A 92 -7.19 -1.40 8.62
N ILE A 93 -8.00 -0.62 7.91
CA ILE A 93 -7.83 0.82 7.81
C ILE A 93 -8.49 1.47 9.03
N SER A 94 -7.73 2.23 9.80
CA SER A 94 -8.24 2.96 10.97
C SER A 94 -8.52 4.43 10.66
N ASP A 95 -7.83 5.00 9.67
CA ASP A 95 -8.06 6.36 9.20
C ASP A 95 -8.30 6.29 7.68
N THR A 96 -9.55 6.50 7.28
CA THR A 96 -9.96 6.43 5.88
C THR A 96 -9.74 7.74 5.14
N ASP A 97 -9.51 8.85 5.84
CA ASP A 97 -9.48 10.18 5.24
C ASP A 97 -8.05 10.61 4.95
N LEU A 98 -7.66 10.58 3.67
CA LEU A 98 -6.39 11.15 3.23
C LEU A 98 -6.66 12.56 2.70
N ALA A 99 -6.03 13.56 3.31
CA ALA A 99 -6.22 14.95 2.94
C ALA A 99 -5.51 15.26 1.61
N ASN A 100 -6.03 16.25 0.89
CA ASN A 100 -5.35 16.80 -0.28
C ASN A 100 -3.97 17.30 0.12
N ASP A 101 -2.96 16.95 -0.67
CA ASP A 101 -1.54 17.31 -0.46
C ASP A 101 -0.95 16.79 0.84
N ALA A 102 -1.58 15.83 1.51
CA ALA A 102 -1.00 15.22 2.70
C ALA A 102 0.26 14.42 2.33
N GLU A 103 1.25 14.47 3.20
CA GLU A 103 2.45 13.66 3.02
C GLU A 103 2.15 12.21 3.39
N ILE A 104 2.40 11.32 2.44
CA ILE A 104 2.24 9.88 2.64
C ILE A 104 3.62 9.24 2.63
N THR A 105 3.89 8.40 3.62
CA THR A 105 5.11 7.61 3.68
C THR A 105 4.79 6.13 3.77
N ILE A 106 5.66 5.33 3.19
CA ILE A 106 5.57 3.87 3.21
C ILE A 106 6.73 3.34 4.02
N ASP A 107 6.43 2.56 5.06
CA ASP A 107 7.43 1.90 5.88
C ASP A 107 7.45 0.41 5.55
N ILE A 108 8.63 -0.20 5.61
CA ILE A 108 8.77 -1.65 5.56
C ILE A 108 9.19 -2.08 6.96
N ASP A 109 8.30 -2.77 7.67
CA ASP A 109 8.52 -3.16 9.06
C ASP A 109 9.24 -4.51 9.17
N THR A 110 8.88 -5.47 8.31
CA THR A 110 9.53 -6.78 8.24
C THR A 110 9.71 -7.20 6.80
N ILE A 111 10.70 -8.03 6.56
CA ILE A 111 10.99 -8.63 5.25
C ILE A 111 11.09 -10.14 5.40
N GLY A 112 11.13 -10.86 4.29
CA GLY A 112 11.38 -12.30 4.33
C GLY A 112 12.73 -12.60 4.98
N SER A 113 12.76 -13.59 5.87
CA SER A 113 13.98 -13.92 6.62
C SER A 113 14.98 -14.71 5.78
N THR A 114 14.54 -15.42 4.75
CA THR A 114 15.40 -16.17 3.84
C THR A 114 15.58 -15.41 2.53
N ILE A 115 14.47 -15.06 1.86
CA ILE A 115 14.46 -14.17 0.70
C ILE A 115 13.64 -12.95 1.10
N ALA A 116 14.27 -11.78 1.05
CA ALA A 116 13.64 -10.53 1.51
C ALA A 116 12.39 -10.19 0.73
N GLY A 117 12.43 -10.40 -0.57
CA GLY A 117 11.44 -9.92 -1.54
C GLY A 117 12.02 -8.75 -2.33
N THR A 118 11.47 -8.48 -3.50
CA THR A 118 11.89 -7.36 -4.37
C THR A 118 10.68 -6.75 -5.05
N GLY A 119 10.80 -5.51 -5.50
CA GLY A 119 9.80 -4.89 -6.36
C GLY A 119 8.51 -4.56 -5.64
N LEU A 120 8.58 -3.93 -4.47
CA LEU A 120 7.40 -3.61 -3.67
C LEU A 120 6.63 -2.44 -4.29
N LYS A 121 5.32 -2.64 -4.45
CA LYS A 121 4.37 -1.62 -4.88
C LYS A 121 3.21 -1.58 -3.93
N ILE A 122 2.72 -0.36 -3.65
CA ILE A 122 1.61 -0.11 -2.74
C ILE A 122 0.47 0.52 -3.52
N TRP A 123 -0.76 0.10 -3.23
CA TRP A 123 -1.96 0.62 -3.88
C TRP A 123 -2.88 1.23 -2.83
N LEU A 124 -3.26 2.49 -3.08
CA LEU A 124 -4.29 3.19 -2.32
C LEU A 124 -5.56 3.18 -3.17
N ILE A 125 -6.60 2.55 -2.69
CA ILE A 125 -7.85 2.38 -3.44
C ILE A 125 -8.95 3.08 -2.67
N GLY A 126 -9.74 3.89 -3.35
CA GLY A 126 -10.77 4.62 -2.64
C GLY A 126 -11.68 5.41 -3.55
N VAL A 127 -12.33 6.40 -2.95
CA VAL A 127 -13.26 7.31 -3.60
C VAL A 127 -12.75 8.73 -3.37
N LYS A 128 -12.77 9.57 -4.39
CA LYS A 128 -12.40 10.98 -4.23
C LYS A 128 -13.34 11.64 -3.23
N ALA A 129 -12.74 12.30 -2.28
CA ALA A 129 -13.48 13.00 -1.24
C ALA A 129 -13.84 14.42 -1.67
#